data_5a74a56dbb9cf41070559a90a09a6366
#
_entry.id   5a74a56dbb9cf41070559a90a09a6366
#
_cell.length_a   1.000
_cell.length_b   1.000
_cell.length_c   1.000
_cell.angle_alpha   90.00
_cell.angle_beta   90.00
_cell.angle_gamma   90.00
#
_symmetry.space_group_name_H-M   'P 1'
#
loop_
_entity.id
_entity.type
_entity.pdbx_description
1 polymer ?
#
loop_
_entity_poly.entity_id
_entity_poly.type
_entity_poly.pdbx_seq_one_letter_code
_entity_poly.pdbx_strand_id
1 'polypeptide(L)'
;VNVIPLTEDDLVLVLLSDESEAQRVHEVRRDFVANISHELKTPIGALSLLSEAVLGAKNDPEAVEKFANRMQTESKRLTDLVQEIINLSRLQDSDPLSVPSELNVQDLINEAIDQSQVTADSRHIVVSNSDSVDGVILGDREQLIMAIQNLIENAINYSPEGTKVTVTSTLEDGIIDISITDQGIGIPEADLDR
;
A
#
# COMPACT_ATOMS: atom_id res chain seq x y z
N VAL A 1 -22.75 20.56 -16.21
CA VAL A 1 -22.97 21.53 -17.30
C VAL A 1 -23.67 22.73 -16.72
N ASN A 2 -23.02 23.88 -16.66
CA ASN A 2 -23.60 25.13 -16.24
C ASN A 2 -23.87 26.03 -17.47
N VAL A 3 -25.10 26.51 -17.60
CA VAL A 3 -25.52 27.36 -18.70
C VAL A 3 -25.80 28.75 -18.13
N ILE A 4 -25.05 29.76 -18.58
CA ILE A 4 -25.18 31.17 -18.11
C ILE A 4 -25.60 32.03 -19.29
N PRO A 5 -26.80 32.63 -19.27
CA PRO A 5 -27.18 33.58 -20.29
C PRO A 5 -26.38 34.91 -20.14
N LEU A 6 -25.80 35.35 -21.23
CA LEU A 6 -25.13 36.66 -21.31
C LEU A 6 -26.13 37.67 -21.85
N THR A 7 -26.34 38.75 -21.11
CA THR A 7 -27.48 39.66 -21.22
C THR A 7 -27.43 40.65 -22.41
N GLU A 8 -26.46 40.64 -23.31
CA GLU A 8 -26.35 41.66 -24.33
C GLU A 8 -26.43 41.20 -25.78
N ASP A 9 -26.42 39.93 -26.15
CA ASP A 9 -26.44 39.48 -27.55
C ASP A 9 -27.07 38.10 -27.82
N ASP A 10 -28.05 37.64 -27.07
CA ASP A 10 -28.60 36.29 -27.19
C ASP A 10 -27.51 35.15 -27.10
N LEU A 11 -26.37 35.48 -26.51
CA LEU A 11 -25.27 34.54 -26.32
C LEU A 11 -25.46 33.75 -25.01
N VAL A 12 -25.15 32.49 -25.08
CA VAL A 12 -25.18 31.58 -23.93
C VAL A 12 -23.78 31.01 -23.72
N LEU A 13 -23.25 31.20 -22.51
CA LEU A 13 -22.00 30.56 -22.09
C LEU A 13 -22.33 29.19 -21.55
N VAL A 14 -21.80 28.13 -22.20
CA VAL A 14 -21.90 26.77 -21.72
C VAL A 14 -20.57 26.35 -21.13
N LEU A 15 -20.52 26.15 -19.80
CA LEU A 15 -19.38 25.61 -19.10
C LEU A 15 -19.54 24.10 -18.97
N LEU A 16 -18.68 23.36 -19.64
CA LEU A 16 -18.55 21.90 -19.50
C LEU A 16 -17.37 21.64 -18.58
N SER A 17 -17.63 21.12 -17.39
CA SER A 17 -16.59 20.54 -16.53
C SER A 17 -16.72 19.03 -16.59
N ASP A 18 -15.62 18.35 -16.84
CA ASP A 18 -15.53 16.91 -16.66
C ASP A 18 -15.24 16.64 -15.17
N GLU A 19 -16.24 16.18 -14.45
CA GLU A 19 -16.14 15.83 -13.02
C GLU A 19 -15.93 14.34 -12.80
N SER A 20 -15.76 13.56 -13.88
CA SER A 20 -15.65 12.08 -13.79
C SER A 20 -14.48 11.65 -12.92
N GLU A 21 -13.35 12.32 -13.00
CA GLU A 21 -12.17 12.06 -12.20
C GLU A 21 -12.39 12.40 -10.72
N ALA A 22 -12.98 13.56 -10.45
CA ALA A 22 -13.31 14.00 -9.09
C ALA A 22 -14.34 13.07 -8.42
N GLN A 23 -15.36 12.63 -9.18
CA GLN A 23 -16.35 11.68 -8.68
C GLN A 23 -15.72 10.31 -8.38
N ARG A 24 -14.84 9.82 -9.27
CA ARG A 24 -14.11 8.56 -9.07
C ARG A 24 -13.22 8.62 -7.83
N VAL A 25 -12.51 9.70 -7.61
CA VAL A 25 -11.70 9.91 -6.40
C VAL A 25 -12.58 9.92 -5.14
N HIS A 26 -13.75 10.58 -5.19
CA HIS A 26 -14.69 10.59 -4.07
C HIS A 26 -15.31 9.22 -3.77
N GLU A 27 -15.62 8.43 -4.79
CA GLU A 27 -16.12 7.06 -4.62
C GLU A 27 -15.06 6.16 -3.99
N VAL A 28 -13.85 6.17 -4.54
CA VAL A 28 -12.71 5.41 -3.99
C VAL A 28 -12.45 5.79 -2.53
N ARG A 29 -12.49 7.10 -2.21
CA ARG A 29 -12.29 7.57 -0.83
C ARG A 29 -13.38 7.07 0.12
N ARG A 30 -14.65 7.08 -0.32
CA ARG A 30 -15.77 6.62 0.50
C ARG A 30 -15.67 5.12 0.77
N ASP A 31 -15.39 4.33 -0.27
CA ASP A 31 -15.26 2.89 -0.17
C ASP A 31 -14.05 2.49 0.69
N PHE A 32 -12.95 3.25 0.59
CA PHE A 32 -11.78 3.11 1.44
C PHE A 32 -12.14 3.32 2.93
N VAL A 33 -12.82 4.42 3.29
CA VAL A 33 -13.23 4.69 4.68
C VAL A 33 -14.16 3.60 5.21
N ALA A 34 -15.07 3.09 4.38
CA ALA A 34 -15.96 2.00 4.75
C ALA A 34 -15.19 0.69 5.02
N ASN A 35 -14.25 0.35 4.13
CA ASN A 35 -13.41 -0.84 4.25
C ASN A 35 -12.51 -0.78 5.49
N ILE A 36 -11.84 0.35 5.73
CA ILE A 36 -11.04 0.57 6.94
C ILE A 36 -11.88 0.35 8.20
N SER A 37 -13.09 0.92 8.24
CA SER A 37 -13.96 0.79 9.40
C SER A 37 -14.30 -0.68 9.69
N HIS A 38 -14.49 -1.48 8.67
CA HIS A 38 -14.71 -2.92 8.79
C HIS A 38 -13.45 -3.67 9.21
N GLU A 39 -12.30 -3.34 8.61
CA GLU A 39 -11.04 -4.00 8.94
C GLU A 39 -10.50 -3.66 10.33
N LEU A 40 -10.78 -2.46 10.85
CA LEU A 40 -10.48 -2.08 12.24
C LEU A 40 -11.40 -2.78 13.26
N LYS A 41 -12.67 -2.95 12.93
CA LYS A 41 -13.67 -3.52 13.85
C LYS A 41 -13.35 -4.98 14.22
N THR A 42 -12.82 -5.75 13.28
CA THR A 42 -12.51 -7.17 13.45
C THR A 42 -11.42 -7.40 14.52
N PRO A 43 -10.20 -6.83 14.41
CA PRO A 43 -9.15 -7.00 15.42
C PRO A 43 -9.53 -6.39 16.77
N ILE A 44 -10.24 -5.25 16.79
CA ILE A 44 -10.72 -4.64 18.04
C ILE A 44 -11.69 -5.58 18.75
N GLY A 45 -12.63 -6.18 18.02
CA GLY A 45 -13.55 -7.17 18.58
C GLY A 45 -12.83 -8.42 19.08
N ALA A 46 -11.84 -8.92 18.33
CA ALA A 46 -11.01 -10.04 18.76
C ALA A 46 -10.23 -9.73 20.04
N LEU A 47 -9.60 -8.54 20.14
CA LEU A 47 -8.89 -8.10 21.35
C LEU A 47 -9.81 -8.03 22.57
N SER A 48 -11.04 -7.54 22.43
CA SER A 48 -12.03 -7.49 23.50
C SER A 48 -12.38 -8.89 24.01
N LEU A 49 -12.69 -9.82 23.10
CA LEU A 49 -12.99 -11.22 23.45
C LEU A 49 -11.81 -11.94 24.11
N LEU A 50 -10.60 -11.73 23.59
CA LEU A 50 -9.38 -12.31 24.13
C LEU A 50 -9.08 -11.77 25.54
N SER A 51 -9.34 -10.47 25.78
CA SER A 51 -9.22 -9.87 27.11
C SER A 51 -10.18 -10.50 28.13
N GLU A 52 -11.43 -10.74 27.73
CA GLU A 52 -12.40 -11.45 28.58
C GLU A 52 -11.97 -12.89 28.85
N ALA A 53 -11.42 -13.58 27.82
CA ALA A 53 -10.92 -14.93 27.96
C ALA A 53 -9.74 -15.02 28.93
N VAL A 54 -8.79 -14.06 28.91
CA VAL A 54 -7.69 -13.96 29.88
C VAL A 54 -8.24 -13.78 31.30
N LEU A 55 -9.22 -12.91 31.48
CA LEU A 55 -9.84 -12.70 32.78
C LEU A 55 -10.59 -13.94 33.32
N GLY A 56 -11.16 -14.74 32.41
CA GLY A 56 -11.84 -16.00 32.73
C GLY A 56 -10.88 -17.13 33.05
N ALA A 57 -9.69 -17.14 32.48
CA ALA A 57 -8.68 -18.20 32.57
C ALA A 57 -7.68 -18.02 33.74
N LYS A 58 -8.02 -17.26 34.79
CA LYS A 58 -7.09 -16.88 35.88
C LYS A 58 -6.35 -18.02 36.53
N ASN A 59 -6.92 -19.23 36.56
CA ASN A 59 -6.35 -20.42 37.17
C ASN A 59 -5.69 -21.37 36.18
N ASP A 60 -5.58 -20.98 34.90
CA ASP A 60 -4.97 -21.76 33.83
C ASP A 60 -3.88 -20.91 33.14
N PRO A 61 -2.62 -21.02 33.58
CA PRO A 61 -1.52 -20.23 33.03
C PRO A 61 -1.29 -20.47 31.54
N GLU A 62 -1.50 -21.70 31.04
CA GLU A 62 -1.30 -22.03 29.62
C GLU A 62 -2.36 -21.35 28.76
N ALA A 63 -3.60 -21.33 29.22
CA ALA A 63 -4.67 -20.62 28.52
C ALA A 63 -4.44 -19.10 28.53
N VAL A 64 -3.97 -18.54 29.64
CA VAL A 64 -3.61 -17.12 29.75
C VAL A 64 -2.52 -16.75 28.76
N GLU A 65 -1.42 -17.54 28.70
CA GLU A 65 -0.31 -17.32 27.77
C GLU A 65 -0.78 -17.40 26.32
N LYS A 66 -1.58 -18.39 25.98
CA LYS A 66 -2.14 -18.56 24.62
C LYS A 66 -3.00 -17.37 24.21
N PHE A 67 -3.88 -16.88 25.08
CA PHE A 67 -4.72 -15.72 24.78
C PHE A 67 -3.90 -14.43 24.69
N ALA A 68 -2.91 -14.25 25.58
CA ALA A 68 -2.01 -13.10 25.57
C ALA A 68 -1.19 -13.04 24.26
N ASN A 69 -0.65 -14.17 23.79
CA ASN A 69 0.07 -14.26 22.52
C ASN A 69 -0.84 -13.91 21.31
N ARG A 70 -2.10 -14.35 21.34
CA ARG A 70 -3.06 -13.96 20.31
C ARG A 70 -3.40 -12.48 20.36
N MET A 71 -3.55 -11.89 21.55
CA MET A 71 -3.76 -10.44 21.69
C MET A 71 -2.58 -9.66 21.12
N GLN A 72 -1.36 -10.11 21.33
CA GLN A 72 -0.15 -9.49 20.76
C GLN A 72 -0.18 -9.52 19.23
N THR A 73 -0.58 -10.64 18.63
CA THR A 73 -0.73 -10.78 17.17
C THR A 73 -1.77 -9.81 16.61
N GLU A 74 -2.96 -9.75 17.24
CA GLU A 74 -4.02 -8.84 16.79
C GLU A 74 -3.66 -7.36 17.00
N SER A 75 -2.93 -7.04 18.07
CA SER A 75 -2.41 -5.69 18.32
C SER A 75 -1.40 -5.25 17.25
N LYS A 76 -0.50 -6.18 16.84
CA LYS A 76 0.44 -5.90 15.75
C LYS A 76 -0.30 -5.65 14.45
N ARG A 77 -1.26 -6.50 14.09
CA ARG A 77 -2.09 -6.34 12.90
C ARG A 77 -2.81 -4.99 12.87
N LEU A 78 -3.33 -4.55 14.03
CA LEU A 78 -3.98 -3.23 14.15
C LEU A 78 -2.99 -2.09 13.93
N THR A 79 -1.77 -2.21 14.44
CA THR A 79 -0.71 -1.23 14.24
C THR A 79 -0.34 -1.12 12.76
N ASP A 80 -0.17 -2.26 12.09
CA ASP A 80 0.17 -2.31 10.65
C ASP A 80 -0.94 -1.64 9.82
N LEU A 81 -2.20 -1.94 10.09
CA LEU A 81 -3.35 -1.31 9.42
C LEU A 81 -3.42 0.21 9.65
N VAL A 82 -3.16 0.67 10.88
CA VAL A 82 -3.10 2.12 11.17
C VAL A 82 -1.98 2.78 10.39
N GLN A 83 -0.82 2.13 10.25
CA GLN A 83 0.30 2.65 9.47
C GLN A 83 -0.05 2.76 7.97
N GLU A 84 -0.75 1.78 7.40
CA GLU A 84 -1.25 1.83 6.02
C GLU A 84 -2.19 3.03 5.81
N ILE A 85 -3.10 3.29 6.76
CA ILE A 85 -4.00 4.44 6.72
C ILE A 85 -3.23 5.77 6.73
N ILE A 86 -2.22 5.88 7.61
CA ILE A 86 -1.38 7.09 7.71
C ILE A 86 -0.61 7.30 6.41
N ASN A 87 -0.04 6.24 5.84
CA ASN A 87 0.70 6.31 4.58
C ASN A 87 -0.20 6.76 3.43
N LEU A 88 -1.43 6.24 3.34
CA LEU A 88 -2.38 6.68 2.33
C LEU A 88 -2.84 8.13 2.54
N SER A 89 -3.07 8.55 3.79
CA SER A 89 -3.39 9.95 4.10
C SER A 89 -2.29 10.90 3.66
N ARG A 90 -1.02 10.53 3.87
CA ARG A 90 0.14 11.33 3.41
C ARG A 90 0.20 11.45 1.89
N LEU A 91 -0.11 10.38 1.16
CA LEU A 91 -0.18 10.43 -0.31
C LEU A 91 -1.27 11.37 -0.81
N GLN A 92 -2.40 11.46 -0.10
CA GLN A 92 -3.50 12.37 -0.44
C GLN A 92 -3.22 13.83 -0.10
N ASP A 93 -2.44 14.07 0.97
CA ASP A 93 -2.03 15.40 1.43
C ASP A 93 -0.71 15.86 0.78
N SER A 94 -0.18 15.09 -0.18
CA SER A 94 1.03 15.46 -0.91
C SER A 94 0.86 16.85 -1.51
N ASP A 95 1.64 17.79 -1.00
CA ASP A 95 1.64 19.17 -1.46
C ASP A 95 1.95 19.18 -2.96
N PRO A 96 1.02 19.66 -3.83
CA PRO A 96 1.30 19.80 -5.25
C PRO A 96 2.49 20.72 -5.53
N LEU A 97 3.02 21.37 -4.48
CA LEU A 97 4.24 22.19 -4.51
C LEU A 97 5.51 21.43 -4.13
N SER A 98 5.44 20.11 -3.81
CA SER A 98 6.66 19.33 -3.63
C SER A 98 7.42 19.32 -4.96
N VAL A 99 8.61 19.93 -4.96
CA VAL A 99 9.45 20.00 -6.17
C VAL A 99 10.03 18.62 -6.40
N PRO A 100 9.68 17.95 -7.53
CA PRO A 100 10.26 16.66 -7.84
C PRO A 100 11.78 16.77 -7.90
N SER A 101 12.50 15.83 -7.31
CA SER A 101 13.96 15.75 -7.39
C SER A 101 14.40 14.71 -8.42
N GLU A 102 15.60 14.91 -8.98
CA GLU A 102 16.23 13.88 -9.81
C GLU A 102 16.70 12.74 -8.92
N LEU A 103 16.25 11.53 -9.24
CA LEU A 103 16.47 10.32 -8.43
C LEU A 103 17.02 9.21 -9.31
N ASN A 104 18.08 8.56 -8.84
CA ASN A 104 18.62 7.37 -9.49
C ASN A 104 17.74 6.16 -9.13
N VAL A 105 17.28 5.44 -10.15
CA VAL A 105 16.36 4.30 -9.99
C VAL A 105 17.00 3.15 -9.21
N GLN A 106 18.28 2.91 -9.44
CA GLN A 106 18.99 1.83 -8.76
C GLN A 106 19.12 2.09 -7.26
N ASP A 107 19.34 3.35 -6.86
CA ASP A 107 19.39 3.75 -5.44
C ASP A 107 18.02 3.56 -4.76
N LEU A 108 16.92 3.90 -5.46
CA LEU A 108 15.56 3.70 -4.94
C LEU A 108 15.25 2.21 -4.72
N ILE A 109 15.59 1.38 -5.71
CA ILE A 109 15.37 -0.07 -5.63
C ILE A 109 16.19 -0.68 -4.49
N ASN A 110 17.47 -0.32 -4.37
CA ASN A 110 18.33 -0.85 -3.32
C ASN A 110 17.84 -0.44 -1.94
N GLU A 111 17.43 0.80 -1.74
CA GLU A 111 16.87 1.25 -0.46
C GLU A 111 15.57 0.55 -0.11
N ALA A 112 14.66 0.35 -1.07
CA ALA A 112 13.43 -0.39 -0.85
C ALA A 112 13.69 -1.87 -0.48
N ILE A 113 14.69 -2.50 -1.08
CA ILE A 113 15.14 -3.85 -0.74
C ILE A 113 15.69 -3.87 0.68
N ASP A 114 16.58 -2.94 1.04
CA ASP A 114 17.18 -2.86 2.38
C ASP A 114 16.11 -2.68 3.46
N GLN A 115 15.08 -1.86 3.21
CA GLN A 115 13.96 -1.65 4.14
C GLN A 115 13.09 -2.90 4.29
N SER A 116 13.01 -3.75 3.27
CA SER A 116 12.23 -5.00 3.28
C SER A 116 13.01 -6.21 3.83
N GLN A 117 14.31 -6.05 4.14
CA GLN A 117 15.20 -7.17 4.49
C GLN A 117 14.75 -7.93 5.74
N VAL A 118 14.29 -7.22 6.77
CA VAL A 118 13.81 -7.84 8.03
C VAL A 118 12.62 -8.77 7.77
N THR A 119 11.70 -8.36 6.92
CA THR A 119 10.53 -9.15 6.53
C THR A 119 10.97 -10.38 5.72
N ALA A 120 11.88 -10.20 4.77
CA ALA A 120 12.43 -11.28 3.95
C ALA A 120 13.16 -12.33 4.79
N ASP A 121 14.02 -11.91 5.71
CA ASP A 121 14.78 -12.80 6.60
C ASP A 121 13.86 -13.62 7.49
N SER A 122 12.79 -13.04 8.01
CA SER A 122 11.80 -13.73 8.86
C SER A 122 11.11 -14.90 8.15
N ARG A 123 11.06 -14.86 6.81
CA ARG A 123 10.46 -15.88 5.94
C ARG A 123 11.48 -16.67 5.12
N HIS A 124 12.78 -16.47 5.38
CA HIS A 124 13.88 -17.12 4.65
C HIS A 124 13.82 -16.88 3.13
N ILE A 125 13.31 -15.71 2.71
CA ILE A 125 13.20 -15.31 1.30
C ILE A 125 14.39 -14.43 0.93
N VAL A 126 14.99 -14.73 -0.22
CA VAL A 126 16.10 -13.94 -0.76
C VAL A 126 15.53 -12.90 -1.72
N VAL A 127 15.68 -11.61 -1.37
CA VAL A 127 15.36 -10.52 -2.28
C VAL A 127 16.63 -10.06 -2.99
N SER A 128 16.58 -9.91 -4.31
CA SER A 128 17.75 -9.51 -5.10
C SER A 128 17.39 -8.50 -6.17
N ASN A 129 18.24 -7.50 -6.36
CA ASN A 129 18.25 -6.63 -7.50
C ASN A 129 19.09 -7.28 -8.62
N SER A 130 18.52 -7.47 -9.80
CA SER A 130 19.22 -7.99 -10.97
C SER A 130 18.80 -7.24 -12.22
N ASP A 131 19.75 -6.99 -13.10
CA ASP A 131 19.53 -6.34 -14.40
C ASP A 131 18.84 -4.96 -14.30
N SER A 132 19.25 -4.15 -13.30
CA SER A 132 18.71 -2.80 -13.13
C SER A 132 19.41 -1.80 -14.03
N VAL A 133 18.63 -0.95 -14.68
CA VAL A 133 19.16 0.14 -15.51
C VAL A 133 19.66 1.29 -14.64
N ASP A 134 20.73 1.92 -15.09
CA ASP A 134 21.21 3.18 -14.54
C ASP A 134 20.42 4.34 -15.18
N GLY A 135 19.32 4.69 -14.57
CA GLY A 135 18.38 5.71 -15.05
C GLY A 135 18.01 6.73 -13.98
N VAL A 136 17.71 7.95 -14.43
CA VAL A 136 17.28 9.05 -13.55
C VAL A 136 15.81 9.37 -13.88
N ILE A 137 15.01 9.50 -12.81
CA ILE A 137 13.60 9.91 -12.91
C ILE A 137 13.36 11.15 -12.04
N LEU A 138 12.31 11.89 -12.34
CA LEU A 138 11.83 12.99 -11.50
C LEU A 138 10.70 12.50 -10.61
N GLY A 139 10.80 12.73 -9.30
CA GLY A 139 9.75 12.29 -8.38
C GLY A 139 10.02 12.65 -6.92
N ASP A 140 9.11 12.19 -6.08
CA ASP A 140 9.25 12.23 -4.63
C ASP A 140 9.92 10.93 -4.17
N ARG A 141 11.08 11.06 -3.52
CA ARG A 141 11.91 9.92 -3.09
C ARG A 141 11.15 9.00 -2.13
N GLU A 142 10.51 9.57 -1.11
CA GLU A 142 9.83 8.79 -0.07
C GLU A 142 8.64 8.01 -0.65
N GLN A 143 7.86 8.65 -1.54
CA GLN A 143 6.72 8.00 -2.17
C GLN A 143 7.14 6.87 -3.11
N LEU A 144 8.20 7.06 -3.89
CA LEU A 144 8.70 6.04 -4.81
C LEU A 144 9.30 4.84 -4.06
N ILE A 145 10.08 5.07 -3.01
CA ILE A 145 10.60 4.00 -2.15
C ILE A 145 9.44 3.22 -1.53
N MET A 146 8.44 3.92 -0.97
CA MET A 146 7.26 3.29 -0.38
C MET A 146 6.49 2.43 -1.40
N ALA A 147 6.32 2.91 -2.63
CA ALA A 147 5.65 2.15 -3.68
C ALA A 147 6.40 0.86 -4.02
N ILE A 148 7.72 0.94 -4.22
CA ILE A 148 8.56 -0.22 -4.52
C ILE A 148 8.58 -1.19 -3.33
N GLN A 149 8.73 -0.69 -2.10
CA GLN A 149 8.70 -1.48 -0.87
C GLN A 149 7.39 -2.26 -0.72
N ASN A 150 6.24 -1.61 -0.92
CA ASN A 150 4.93 -2.26 -0.84
C ASN A 150 4.82 -3.43 -1.82
N LEU A 151 5.33 -3.30 -3.04
CA LEU A 151 5.34 -4.38 -4.01
C LEU A 151 6.29 -5.52 -3.60
N ILE A 152 7.47 -5.20 -3.05
CA ILE A 152 8.43 -6.19 -2.54
C ILE A 152 7.83 -6.94 -1.35
N GLU A 153 7.22 -6.24 -0.39
CA GLU A 153 6.59 -6.87 0.78
C GLU A 153 5.39 -7.75 0.39
N ASN A 154 4.60 -7.34 -0.59
CA ASN A 154 3.56 -8.21 -1.15
C ASN A 154 4.17 -9.48 -1.76
N ALA A 155 5.21 -9.35 -2.58
CA ALA A 155 5.92 -10.49 -3.16
C ALA A 155 6.46 -11.44 -2.07
N ILE A 156 7.03 -10.91 -0.99
CA ILE A 156 7.50 -11.69 0.16
C ILE A 156 6.34 -12.39 0.87
N ASN A 157 5.23 -11.67 1.12
CA ASN A 157 4.11 -12.17 1.91
C ASN A 157 3.34 -13.29 1.21
N TYR A 158 3.22 -13.23 -0.10
CA TYR A 158 2.48 -14.23 -0.89
C TYR A 158 3.35 -15.36 -1.44
N SER A 159 4.67 -15.29 -1.26
CA SER A 159 5.60 -16.37 -1.66
C SER A 159 5.76 -17.43 -0.56
N PRO A 160 5.98 -18.69 -0.92
CA PRO A 160 6.39 -19.73 0.03
C PRO A 160 7.73 -19.39 0.69
N GLU A 161 7.94 -19.89 1.93
CA GLU A 161 9.22 -19.74 2.61
C GLU A 161 10.38 -20.36 1.81
N GLY A 162 11.56 -19.74 1.87
CA GLY A 162 12.77 -20.23 1.21
C GLY A 162 12.81 -19.97 -0.30
N THR A 163 11.90 -19.18 -0.84
CA THR A 163 11.87 -18.79 -2.27
C THR A 163 12.67 -17.54 -2.53
N LYS A 164 12.61 -17.03 -3.76
CA LYS A 164 13.32 -15.83 -4.20
C LYS A 164 12.35 -14.81 -4.77
N VAL A 165 12.55 -13.53 -4.40
CA VAL A 165 11.95 -12.36 -5.04
C VAL A 165 13.02 -11.61 -5.83
N THR A 166 12.75 -11.30 -7.08
CA THR A 166 13.70 -10.61 -7.97
C THR A 166 13.11 -9.28 -8.41
N VAL A 167 13.87 -8.21 -8.18
CA VAL A 167 13.55 -6.88 -8.69
C VAL A 167 14.43 -6.62 -9.91
N THR A 168 13.81 -6.16 -11.00
CA THR A 168 14.49 -5.79 -12.24
C THR A 168 14.00 -4.44 -12.72
N SER A 169 14.80 -3.72 -13.48
CA SER A 169 14.31 -2.54 -14.19
C SER A 169 14.82 -2.50 -15.62
N THR A 170 13.96 -2.02 -16.54
CA THR A 170 14.28 -1.86 -17.97
C THR A 170 13.97 -0.44 -18.41
N LEU A 171 14.69 0.03 -19.42
CA LEU A 171 14.45 1.33 -20.05
C LEU A 171 14.09 1.11 -21.51
N GLU A 172 12.84 1.43 -21.86
CA GLU A 172 12.35 1.34 -23.24
C GLU A 172 11.62 2.65 -23.59
N ASP A 173 11.94 3.23 -24.72
CA ASP A 173 11.32 4.46 -25.25
C ASP A 173 11.25 5.63 -24.24
N GLY A 174 12.24 5.74 -23.34
CA GLY A 174 12.30 6.78 -22.32
C GLY A 174 11.41 6.52 -21.08
N ILE A 175 10.82 5.34 -20.98
CA ILE A 175 10.05 4.86 -19.84
C ILE A 175 10.90 3.83 -19.09
N ILE A 176 10.95 3.98 -17.76
CA ILE A 176 11.60 2.99 -16.89
C ILE A 176 10.51 2.14 -16.26
N ASP A 177 10.54 0.84 -16.56
CA ASP A 177 9.70 -0.17 -15.96
C ASP A 177 10.45 -0.86 -14.81
N ILE A 178 9.84 -0.92 -13.63
CA ILE A 178 10.34 -1.67 -12.48
C ILE A 178 9.45 -2.88 -12.29
N SER A 179 10.02 -4.07 -12.37
CA SER A 179 9.31 -5.33 -12.24
C SER A 179 9.76 -6.09 -10.99
N ILE A 180 8.80 -6.56 -10.21
CA ILE A 180 9.02 -7.43 -9.06
C ILE A 180 8.45 -8.81 -9.39
N THR A 181 9.32 -9.81 -9.43
CA THR A 181 8.94 -11.19 -9.74
C THR A 181 9.02 -12.03 -8.49
N ASP A 182 7.92 -12.68 -8.15
CA ASP A 182 7.79 -13.58 -7.01
C ASP A 182 7.53 -15.03 -7.47
N GLN A 183 7.49 -15.96 -6.52
CA GLN A 183 7.16 -17.36 -6.70
C GLN A 183 5.89 -17.75 -5.92
N GLY A 184 5.00 -16.79 -5.74
CA GLY A 184 3.77 -16.91 -4.95
C GLY A 184 2.65 -17.67 -5.67
N ILE A 185 1.48 -17.66 -5.03
CA ILE A 185 0.29 -18.35 -5.53
C ILE A 185 -0.37 -17.68 -6.74
N GLY A 186 0.10 -16.47 -7.11
CA GLY A 186 -0.51 -15.64 -8.15
C GLY A 186 -1.87 -15.07 -7.76
N ILE A 187 -2.43 -14.25 -8.65
CA ILE A 187 -3.75 -13.63 -8.49
C ILE A 187 -4.73 -14.38 -9.41
N PRO A 188 -5.84 -14.92 -8.89
CA PRO A 188 -6.87 -15.56 -9.73
C PRO A 188 -7.41 -14.58 -10.78
N GLU A 189 -7.69 -15.07 -11.98
CA GLU A 189 -8.16 -14.24 -13.11
C GLU A 189 -9.44 -13.44 -12.77
N ALA A 190 -10.27 -13.97 -11.89
CA ALA A 190 -11.51 -13.31 -11.42
C ALA A 190 -11.25 -12.09 -10.51
N ASP A 191 -10.03 -11.93 -9.98
CA ASP A 191 -9.63 -10.86 -9.06
C ASP A 191 -8.72 -9.81 -9.74
N LEU A 192 -8.34 -9.99 -11.02
CA LEU A 192 -7.51 -9.06 -11.78
C LEU A 192 -8.24 -7.76 -12.15
N ASP A 193 -9.57 -7.78 -12.22
CA ASP A 193 -10.41 -6.63 -12.61
C ASP A 193 -10.97 -5.86 -11.39
N ARG A 194 -10.47 -6.14 -10.18
CA ARG A 194 -10.87 -5.47 -8.93
C ARG A 194 -9.79 -4.51 -8.48
#